data_21712330852d752fa1b16009d032136e
#
_entry.id   21712330852d752fa1b16009d032136e
#
_cell.length_a   1.000
_cell.length_b   1.000
_cell.length_c   1.000
_cell.angle_alpha   90.00
_cell.angle_beta   90.00
_cell.angle_gamma   90.00
#
_symmetry.space_group_name_H-M   'P 1'
#
loop_
_entity.id
_entity.type
_entity.pdbx_description
1 polymer ?
#
loop_
_entity_poly.entity_id
_entity_poly.type
_entity_poly.pdbx_seq_one_letter_code
_entity_poly.pdbx_strand_id
1 'polypeptide(L)'
;MNLYLAPLEGITGHIYRNALHQCFDGFDKYFIPFISPNQKGHFSTREKKDVMPEHNQGMYAVPQILTNNVEDFLCTAQKLGDYGYKEVNLNLGCPSRTVVTKGRGAGFLDEPQKLDRFLDAVFEKCNLEISIKTRIGMEDPEEFVQHTSFHLPGSTPAPNRDWK
;
A
#
# COMPACT_ATOMS: atom_id res chain seq x y z
N MET A 1 -6.47 20.54 -5.46
CA MET A 1 -6.98 19.15 -5.64
C MET A 1 -5.76 18.29 -5.83
N ASN A 2 -5.59 17.23 -5.05
CA ASN A 2 -4.45 16.34 -5.20
C ASN A 2 -4.79 15.26 -6.24
N LEU A 3 -3.87 15.00 -7.16
CA LEU A 3 -4.03 14.01 -8.22
C LEU A 3 -3.00 12.88 -8.04
N TYR A 4 -3.47 11.65 -7.89
CA TYR A 4 -2.63 10.48 -7.65
C TYR A 4 -2.77 9.46 -8.77
N LEU A 5 -1.64 8.96 -9.28
CA LEU A 5 -1.64 7.83 -10.20
C LEU A 5 -1.82 6.53 -9.42
N ALA A 6 -2.97 5.88 -9.59
CA ALA A 6 -3.25 4.60 -8.97
C ALA A 6 -2.38 3.47 -9.53
N PRO A 7 -1.94 2.50 -8.71
CA PRO A 7 -1.14 1.38 -9.17
C PRO A 7 -2.01 0.35 -9.91
N LEU A 8 -1.55 -0.07 -11.09
CA LEU A 8 -2.14 -1.15 -11.89
C LEU A 8 -1.07 -2.18 -12.21
N GLU A 9 -1.20 -3.39 -11.67
CA GLU A 9 -0.25 -4.47 -11.91
C GLU A 9 -0.11 -4.77 -13.40
N GLY A 10 1.14 -4.89 -13.87
CA GLY A 10 1.46 -5.14 -15.27
C GLY A 10 1.35 -3.93 -16.20
N ILE A 11 0.78 -2.81 -15.74
CA ILE A 11 0.58 -1.59 -16.56
C ILE A 11 1.43 -0.45 -16.05
N THR A 12 1.23 0.02 -14.82
CA THR A 12 1.92 1.21 -14.30
C THR A 12 3.30 0.92 -13.73
N GLY A 13 4.10 0.07 -14.43
CA GLY A 13 5.51 -0.14 -14.13
C GLY A 13 6.34 1.13 -14.33
N HIS A 14 7.63 1.07 -13.99
CA HIS A 14 8.52 2.26 -14.03
C HIS A 14 8.56 2.94 -15.41
N ILE A 15 8.54 2.17 -16.51
CA ILE A 15 8.54 2.74 -17.88
C ILE A 15 7.30 3.60 -18.10
N TYR A 16 6.12 3.07 -17.75
CA TYR A 16 4.86 3.82 -17.90
C TYR A 16 4.85 5.08 -17.02
N ARG A 17 5.25 4.96 -15.74
CA ARG A 17 5.28 6.12 -14.83
C ARG A 17 6.20 7.22 -15.33
N ASN A 18 7.40 6.84 -15.82
CA ASN A 18 8.34 7.81 -16.37
C ASN A 18 7.79 8.49 -17.63
N ALA A 19 7.20 7.73 -18.55
CA ALA A 19 6.59 8.30 -19.76
C ALA A 19 5.45 9.25 -19.40
N LEU A 20 4.59 8.86 -18.46
CA LEU A 20 3.49 9.70 -17.98
C LEU A 20 4.02 10.98 -17.31
N HIS A 21 5.02 10.86 -16.44
CA HIS A 21 5.63 12.00 -15.75
C HIS A 21 6.30 12.99 -16.71
N GLN A 22 6.88 12.50 -17.81
CA GLN A 22 7.49 13.36 -18.84
C GLN A 22 6.46 14.06 -19.73
N CYS A 23 5.31 13.41 -19.99
CA CYS A 23 4.30 13.91 -20.89
C CYS A 23 3.21 14.73 -20.22
N PHE A 24 2.95 14.48 -18.93
CA PHE A 24 1.85 15.09 -18.18
C PHE A 24 2.35 15.58 -16.83
N ASP A 25 2.20 16.86 -16.59
CA ASP A 25 2.48 17.49 -15.31
C ASP A 25 1.23 17.46 -14.42
N GLY A 26 1.42 17.49 -13.10
CA GLY A 26 0.33 17.69 -12.15
C GLY A 26 -0.07 16.47 -11.32
N PHE A 27 0.65 15.34 -11.40
CA PHE A 27 0.47 14.27 -10.42
C PHE A 27 1.30 14.54 -9.16
N ASP A 28 0.61 14.56 -8.00
CA ASP A 28 1.27 14.73 -6.70
C ASP A 28 1.96 13.45 -6.21
N LYS A 29 1.38 12.27 -6.53
CA LYS A 29 1.94 10.96 -6.16
C LYS A 29 1.78 9.92 -7.27
N TYR A 30 2.78 9.06 -7.40
CA TYR A 30 2.80 7.92 -8.32
C TYR A 30 2.90 6.63 -7.53
N PHE A 31 1.79 5.89 -7.38
CA PHE A 31 1.81 4.61 -6.68
C PHE A 31 2.41 3.52 -7.55
N ILE A 32 3.41 2.84 -7.01
CA ILE A 32 4.09 1.72 -7.66
C ILE A 32 3.23 0.45 -7.51
N PRO A 33 3.09 -0.39 -8.55
CA PRO A 33 2.41 -1.68 -8.42
C PRO A 33 2.90 -2.49 -7.23
N PHE A 34 2.00 -3.24 -6.62
CA PHE A 34 2.30 -3.89 -5.35
C PHE A 34 3.45 -4.89 -5.42
N ILE A 35 4.22 -4.90 -4.35
CA ILE A 35 5.20 -5.91 -4.00
C ILE A 35 4.49 -6.96 -3.15
N SER A 36 4.66 -8.24 -3.52
CA SER A 36 4.20 -9.37 -2.73
C SER A 36 5.40 -9.99 -2.00
N PRO A 37 5.61 -9.68 -0.71
CA PRO A 37 6.72 -10.24 0.04
C PRO A 37 6.72 -11.77 0.00
N ASN A 38 7.89 -12.35 -0.14
CA ASN A 38 8.12 -13.78 -0.05
C ASN A 38 8.96 -14.11 1.19
N GLN A 39 8.94 -15.37 1.62
CA GLN A 39 9.67 -15.83 2.82
C GLN A 39 11.17 -15.53 2.81
N LYS A 40 11.76 -15.28 1.64
CA LYS A 40 13.17 -14.92 1.48
C LYS A 40 13.40 -13.41 1.51
N GLY A 41 12.35 -12.62 1.57
CA GLY A 41 12.43 -11.16 1.57
C GLY A 41 13.08 -10.55 0.31
N HIS A 42 13.11 -11.27 -0.81
CA HIS A 42 13.68 -10.78 -2.06
C HIS A 42 12.58 -10.26 -2.98
N PHE A 43 12.84 -9.12 -3.60
CA PHE A 43 12.01 -8.61 -4.69
C PHE A 43 12.24 -9.44 -5.96
N SER A 44 11.18 -9.74 -6.69
CA SER A 44 11.29 -10.28 -8.05
C SER A 44 12.03 -9.27 -8.95
N THR A 45 12.52 -9.72 -10.09
CA THR A 45 13.23 -8.84 -11.05
C THR A 45 12.34 -7.66 -11.48
N ARG A 46 11.04 -7.87 -11.66
CA ARG A 46 10.08 -6.82 -12.01
C ARG A 46 9.91 -5.83 -10.86
N GLU A 47 9.60 -6.33 -9.67
CA GLU A 47 9.42 -5.49 -8.48
C GLU A 47 10.66 -4.65 -8.20
N LYS A 48 11.86 -5.27 -8.29
CA LYS A 48 13.12 -4.57 -8.12
C LYS A 48 13.26 -3.43 -9.12
N LYS A 49 13.01 -3.67 -10.43
CA LYS A 49 13.06 -2.61 -11.44
C LYS A 49 12.08 -1.48 -11.15
N ASP A 50 10.88 -1.81 -10.64
CA ASP A 50 9.84 -0.81 -10.36
C ASP A 50 10.16 0.07 -9.15
N VAL A 51 10.94 -0.43 -8.16
CA VAL A 51 11.27 0.31 -6.94
C VAL A 51 12.70 0.85 -6.88
N MET A 52 13.54 0.60 -7.87
CA MET A 52 14.90 1.19 -7.87
C MET A 52 14.80 2.72 -7.94
N PRO A 53 15.51 3.46 -7.06
CA PRO A 53 15.44 4.93 -7.01
C PRO A 53 15.75 5.60 -8.34
N GLU A 54 16.72 5.07 -9.10
CA GLU A 54 17.10 5.59 -10.41
C GLU A 54 15.98 5.51 -11.45
N HIS A 55 14.99 4.65 -11.26
CA HIS A 55 13.83 4.53 -12.14
C HIS A 55 12.64 5.40 -11.70
N ASN A 56 12.78 6.16 -10.64
CA ASN A 56 11.69 6.96 -10.04
C ASN A 56 12.12 8.40 -9.74
N GLN A 57 13.14 8.90 -10.48
CA GLN A 57 13.69 10.25 -10.26
C GLN A 57 12.69 11.33 -10.67
N GLY A 58 12.64 12.40 -9.87
CA GLY A 58 11.82 13.57 -10.14
C GLY A 58 10.34 13.42 -9.78
N MET A 59 9.89 12.22 -9.38
CA MET A 59 8.50 11.98 -8.98
C MET A 59 8.38 11.54 -7.52
N TYR A 60 7.28 11.87 -6.86
CA TYR A 60 6.96 11.32 -5.55
C TYR A 60 6.36 9.93 -5.74
N ALA A 61 7.23 8.93 -5.81
CA ALA A 61 6.83 7.54 -6.00
C ALA A 61 6.60 6.84 -4.67
N VAL A 62 5.47 6.14 -4.54
CA VAL A 62 5.04 5.43 -3.32
C VAL A 62 4.92 3.94 -3.61
N PRO A 63 5.81 3.10 -3.07
CA PRO A 63 5.71 1.65 -3.23
C PRO A 63 4.52 1.07 -2.49
N GLN A 64 3.78 0.17 -3.15
CA GLN A 64 2.65 -0.52 -2.53
C GLN A 64 3.06 -1.93 -2.08
N ILE A 65 2.60 -2.35 -0.90
CA ILE A 65 2.87 -3.67 -0.30
C ILE A 65 1.56 -4.45 -0.21
N LEU A 66 1.58 -5.71 -0.63
CA LEU A 66 0.45 -6.63 -0.58
C LEU A 66 0.78 -7.80 0.37
N THR A 67 0.37 -7.69 1.61
CA THR A 67 0.55 -8.73 2.64
C THR A 67 -0.52 -8.64 3.73
N ASN A 68 -0.67 -9.71 4.49
CA ASN A 68 -1.43 -9.79 5.73
C ASN A 68 -0.56 -10.26 6.91
N ASN A 69 0.75 -10.21 6.73
CA ASN A 69 1.75 -10.58 7.74
C ASN A 69 2.55 -9.34 8.16
N VAL A 70 2.61 -9.07 9.47
CA VAL A 70 3.28 -7.90 10.05
C VAL A 70 4.78 -7.89 9.75
N GLU A 71 5.46 -9.02 9.92
CA GLU A 71 6.91 -9.13 9.74
C GLU A 71 7.29 -8.92 8.27
N ASP A 72 6.52 -9.50 7.35
CA ASP A 72 6.68 -9.30 5.91
C ASP A 72 6.53 -7.81 5.53
N PHE A 73 5.53 -7.14 6.10
CA PHE A 73 5.30 -5.71 5.88
C PHE A 73 6.48 -4.88 6.37
N LEU A 74 6.87 -5.05 7.64
CA LEU A 74 7.94 -4.28 8.27
C LEU A 74 9.31 -4.50 7.60
N CYS A 75 9.63 -5.76 7.26
CA CYS A 75 10.87 -6.08 6.55
C CYS A 75 10.91 -5.43 5.16
N THR A 76 9.77 -5.44 4.45
CA THR A 76 9.67 -4.81 3.12
C THR A 76 9.74 -3.29 3.23
N ALA A 77 9.02 -2.69 4.18
CA ALA A 77 9.06 -1.25 4.44
C ALA A 77 10.47 -0.77 4.81
N GLN A 78 11.18 -1.52 5.66
CA GLN A 78 12.57 -1.19 5.99
C GLN A 78 13.47 -1.15 4.74
N LYS A 79 13.39 -2.16 3.87
CA LYS A 79 14.17 -2.17 2.61
C LYS A 79 13.84 -1.02 1.69
N LEU A 80 12.56 -0.65 1.63
CA LEU A 80 12.12 0.51 0.85
C LEU A 80 12.62 1.82 1.47
N GLY A 81 12.64 1.89 2.80
CA GLY A 81 13.28 2.99 3.54
C GLY A 81 14.77 3.13 3.23
N ASP A 82 15.49 2.01 3.12
CA ASP A 82 16.91 1.97 2.75
C ASP A 82 17.14 2.48 1.30
N TYR A 83 16.14 2.34 0.42
CA TYR A 83 16.14 2.95 -0.92
C TYR A 83 15.78 4.44 -0.90
N GLY A 84 15.41 5.01 0.24
CA GLY A 84 15.11 6.43 0.43
C GLY A 84 13.62 6.79 0.34
N TYR A 85 12.72 5.81 0.20
CA TYR A 85 11.29 6.07 0.26
C TYR A 85 10.88 6.57 1.64
N LYS A 86 9.94 7.53 1.67
CA LYS A 86 9.42 8.12 2.91
C LYS A 86 8.04 7.59 3.27
N GLU A 87 7.35 7.03 2.29
CA GLU A 87 6.00 6.51 2.39
C GLU A 87 5.92 5.13 1.74
N VAL A 88 5.10 4.25 2.31
CA VAL A 88 4.67 2.98 1.72
C VAL A 88 3.15 2.90 1.75
N ASN A 89 2.58 2.18 0.80
CA ASN A 89 1.13 2.03 0.70
C ASN A 89 0.72 0.57 0.95
N LEU A 90 -0.27 0.35 1.82
CA LEU A 90 -0.85 -0.96 2.03
C LEU A 90 -1.99 -1.22 1.02
N ASN A 91 -1.96 -2.37 0.35
CA ASN A 91 -3.05 -2.79 -0.53
C ASN A 91 -4.12 -3.57 0.25
N LEU A 92 -5.29 -2.97 0.42
CA LEU A 92 -6.52 -3.58 0.95
C LEU A 92 -7.66 -3.61 -0.06
N GLY A 93 -7.35 -3.47 -1.37
CA GLY A 93 -8.40 -3.33 -2.38
C GLY A 93 -8.33 -4.31 -3.56
N CYS A 94 -7.25 -5.09 -3.72
CA CYS A 94 -7.12 -6.00 -4.84
C CYS A 94 -8.13 -7.16 -4.74
N PRO A 95 -9.09 -7.28 -5.70
CA PRO A 95 -10.13 -8.32 -5.67
C PRO A 95 -9.71 -9.61 -6.38
N SER A 96 -8.47 -9.70 -6.86
CA SER A 96 -8.00 -10.88 -7.58
C SER A 96 -8.19 -12.14 -6.74
N ARG A 97 -8.80 -13.18 -7.31
CA ARG A 97 -9.06 -14.44 -6.63
C ARG A 97 -7.82 -15.04 -5.97
N THR A 98 -6.67 -14.97 -6.63
CA THR A 98 -5.38 -15.46 -6.10
C THR A 98 -4.86 -14.66 -4.91
N VAL A 99 -5.32 -13.43 -4.74
CA VAL A 99 -5.00 -12.55 -3.62
C VAL A 99 -5.98 -12.77 -2.47
N VAL A 100 -7.27 -12.72 -2.77
CA VAL A 100 -8.38 -12.85 -1.80
C VAL A 100 -8.35 -14.22 -1.09
N THR A 101 -8.12 -15.31 -1.82
CA THR A 101 -8.04 -16.66 -1.22
C THR A 101 -6.88 -16.83 -0.22
N LYS A 102 -5.92 -15.91 -0.22
CA LYS A 102 -4.84 -15.86 0.77
C LYS A 102 -5.10 -14.86 1.91
N GLY A 103 -6.32 -14.33 2.01
CA GLY A 103 -6.69 -13.29 2.99
C GLY A 103 -5.88 -12.00 2.81
N ARG A 104 -5.48 -11.64 1.57
CA ARG A 104 -4.71 -10.44 1.24
C ARG A 104 -5.55 -9.50 0.38
N GLY A 105 -5.10 -8.25 0.22
CA GLY A 105 -5.85 -7.26 -0.55
C GLY A 105 -7.27 -7.11 -0.02
N ALA A 106 -8.28 -7.16 -0.88
CA ALA A 106 -9.67 -7.06 -0.47
C ALA A 106 -10.11 -8.19 0.49
N GLY A 107 -9.55 -9.41 0.35
CA GLY A 107 -9.85 -10.52 1.26
C GLY A 107 -9.36 -10.32 2.69
N PHE A 108 -8.53 -9.33 2.97
CA PHE A 108 -8.15 -9.01 4.35
C PHE A 108 -9.25 -8.23 5.08
N LEU A 109 -10.15 -7.57 4.33
CA LEU A 109 -11.31 -6.87 4.89
C LEU A 109 -12.33 -7.84 5.53
N ASP A 110 -12.36 -9.10 5.11
CA ASP A 110 -13.25 -10.14 5.67
C ASP A 110 -12.84 -10.59 7.07
N GLU A 111 -11.63 -10.18 7.53
CA GLU A 111 -11.10 -10.54 8.86
C GLU A 111 -10.82 -9.27 9.71
N PRO A 112 -11.82 -8.46 10.08
CA PRO A 112 -11.64 -7.13 10.67
C PRO A 112 -10.79 -7.14 11.94
N GLN A 113 -10.98 -8.10 12.84
CA GLN A 113 -10.18 -8.21 14.06
C GLN A 113 -8.71 -8.54 13.83
N LYS A 114 -8.42 -9.27 12.76
CA LYS A 114 -7.03 -9.60 12.36
C LYS A 114 -6.38 -8.42 11.66
N LEU A 115 -7.15 -7.73 10.83
CA LEU A 115 -6.73 -6.50 10.18
C LEU A 115 -6.40 -5.41 11.21
N ASP A 116 -7.23 -5.25 12.22
CA ASP A 116 -7.04 -4.28 13.31
C ASP A 116 -5.70 -4.51 14.04
N ARG A 117 -5.49 -5.75 14.48
CA ARG A 117 -4.21 -6.13 15.11
C ARG A 117 -2.99 -5.95 14.20
N PHE A 118 -3.17 -6.22 12.90
CA PHE A 118 -2.13 -5.99 11.90
C PHE A 118 -1.82 -4.50 11.78
N LEU A 119 -2.85 -3.66 11.64
CA LEU A 119 -2.69 -2.21 11.51
C LEU A 119 -2.03 -1.60 12.76
N ASP A 120 -2.48 -1.96 13.95
CA ASP A 120 -1.87 -1.51 15.20
C ASP A 120 -0.36 -1.83 15.22
N ALA A 121 0.00 -3.08 14.91
CA ALA A 121 1.39 -3.51 14.94
C ALA A 121 2.27 -2.81 13.89
N VAL A 122 1.76 -2.58 12.66
CA VAL A 122 2.55 -1.93 11.62
C VAL A 122 2.66 -0.42 11.85
N PHE A 123 1.60 0.24 12.36
CA PHE A 123 1.65 1.67 12.69
C PHE A 123 2.54 1.95 13.90
N GLU A 124 2.60 1.04 14.87
CA GLU A 124 3.49 1.18 16.01
C GLU A 124 4.98 1.07 15.63
N LYS A 125 5.31 0.17 14.69
CA LYS A 125 6.70 -0.27 14.45
C LYS A 125 7.31 0.26 13.15
N CYS A 126 6.50 0.71 12.20
CA CYS A 126 7.00 1.21 10.93
C CYS A 126 7.49 2.66 11.06
N ASN A 127 8.71 2.93 10.59
CA ASN A 127 9.30 4.26 10.61
C ASN A 127 8.93 5.11 9.39
N LEU A 128 8.24 4.53 8.39
CA LEU A 128 7.77 5.24 7.19
C LEU A 128 6.32 5.67 7.37
N GLU A 129 5.93 6.71 6.63
CA GLU A 129 4.51 7.06 6.47
C GLU A 129 3.77 5.88 5.83
N ILE A 130 2.59 5.54 6.37
CA ILE A 130 1.76 4.46 5.82
C ILE A 130 0.47 5.05 5.28
N SER A 131 0.25 4.89 3.99
CA SER A 131 -1.06 5.13 3.37
C SER A 131 -1.74 3.81 3.02
N ILE A 132 -3.05 3.84 2.85
CA ILE A 132 -3.83 2.63 2.56
C ILE A 132 -4.66 2.86 1.30
N LYS A 133 -4.57 1.92 0.35
CA LYS A 133 -5.51 1.85 -0.77
C LYS A 133 -6.51 0.73 -0.51
N THR A 134 -7.73 1.10 -0.21
CA THR A 134 -8.82 0.18 0.06
C THR A 134 -9.91 0.25 -1.01
N ARG A 135 -10.99 -0.48 -0.80
CA ARG A 135 -12.28 -0.42 -1.50
C ARG A 135 -13.41 -0.26 -0.48
N ILE A 136 -14.56 0.15 -0.93
CA ILE A 136 -15.74 0.41 -0.08
C ILE A 136 -16.52 -0.84 0.34
N GLY A 137 -16.02 -2.03 0.06
CA GLY A 137 -16.61 -3.32 0.37
C GLY A 137 -16.27 -4.36 -0.70
N MET A 138 -16.50 -5.63 -0.42
CA MET A 138 -16.33 -6.71 -1.40
C MET A 138 -17.54 -6.79 -2.33
N GLU A 139 -18.72 -6.80 -1.78
CA GLU A 139 -20.00 -6.96 -2.50
C GLU A 139 -20.94 -5.78 -2.24
N ASP A 140 -20.98 -5.25 -1.00
CA ASP A 140 -21.87 -4.16 -0.60
C ASP A 140 -21.08 -2.93 -0.11
N PRO A 141 -21.36 -1.72 -0.62
CA PRO A 141 -20.78 -0.48 -0.12
C PRO A 141 -21.04 -0.22 1.38
N GLU A 142 -22.10 -0.76 1.96
CA GLU A 142 -22.42 -0.62 3.38
C GLU A 142 -21.41 -1.34 4.29
N GLU A 143 -20.67 -2.32 3.76
CA GLU A 143 -19.57 -2.99 4.47
C GLU A 143 -18.49 -1.98 4.89
N PHE A 144 -18.29 -0.90 4.12
CA PHE A 144 -17.31 0.13 4.45
C PHE A 144 -17.59 0.81 5.78
N VAL A 145 -18.85 1.07 6.09
CA VAL A 145 -19.25 1.69 7.37
C VAL A 145 -18.92 0.77 8.54
N GLN A 146 -19.11 -0.53 8.36
CA GLN A 146 -18.76 -1.53 9.37
C GLN A 146 -17.24 -1.62 9.55
N HIS A 147 -16.48 -1.66 8.45
CA HIS A 147 -15.01 -1.72 8.50
C HIS A 147 -14.37 -0.47 9.09
N THR A 148 -14.88 0.72 8.77
CA THR A 148 -14.35 1.98 9.31
C THR A 148 -14.71 2.20 10.78
N SER A 149 -15.84 1.67 11.26
CA SER A 149 -16.22 1.75 12.67
C SER A 149 -15.33 0.92 13.60
N PHE A 150 -14.71 -0.15 13.10
CA PHE A 150 -13.73 -0.93 13.85
C PHE A 150 -12.35 -0.26 13.94
N HIS A 151 -12.03 0.63 13.00
CA HIS A 151 -10.69 1.22 12.86
C HIS A 151 -10.61 2.67 13.31
N LEU A 152 -11.74 3.28 13.64
CA LEU A 152 -11.74 4.52 14.37
C LEU A 152 -11.55 4.17 15.85
N PRO A 153 -10.38 4.42 16.44
CA PRO A 153 -10.20 4.21 17.87
C PRO A 153 -11.29 5.02 18.57
N GLY A 154 -12.06 4.34 19.43
CA GLY A 154 -13.14 4.94 20.19
C GLY A 154 -12.65 6.23 20.82
N SER A 155 -13.32 7.31 20.53
CA SER A 155 -13.45 8.63 21.20
C SER A 155 -12.29 9.21 22.04
N THR A 156 -11.11 8.65 22.04
CA THR A 156 -9.88 9.28 22.49
C THR A 156 -8.97 9.46 21.27
N PRO A 157 -8.79 10.71 20.80
CA PRO A 157 -7.83 10.94 19.72
C PRO A 157 -6.44 10.57 20.22
N ALA A 158 -5.89 9.49 19.69
CA ALA A 158 -4.46 9.33 19.76
C ALA A 158 -3.87 10.54 19.02
N PRO A 159 -2.96 11.31 19.62
CA PRO A 159 -2.42 12.48 18.99
C PRO A 159 -1.70 12.04 17.72
N ASN A 160 -2.09 12.63 16.58
CA ASN A 160 -1.46 12.54 15.26
C ASN A 160 -1.65 11.25 14.43
N ARG A 161 -2.84 10.69 14.37
CA ARG A 161 -3.20 9.77 13.28
C ARG A 161 -4.02 10.52 12.21
N ASP A 162 -3.33 11.25 11.34
CA ASP A 162 -3.95 11.80 10.14
C ASP A 162 -4.09 10.68 9.10
N TRP A 163 -5.30 10.14 8.97
CA TRP A 163 -5.67 9.26 7.86
C TRP A 163 -5.78 10.11 6.59
N LYS A 164 -4.80 10.00 5.71
CA LYS A 164 -4.81 10.64 4.38
C LYS A 164 -5.17 9.64 3.30
#